data_5d56f1214aa6929e6864290fe397911a
#
_entry.id   5d56f1214aa6929e6864290fe397911a
#
_cell.length_a   1.000
_cell.length_b   1.000
_cell.length_c   1.000
_cell.angle_alpha   90.00
_cell.angle_beta   90.00
_cell.angle_gamma   90.00
#
_symmetry.space_group_name_H-M   'P 1'
#
loop_
_entity.id
_entity.type
_entity.pdbx_description
1 polymer ?
#
loop_
_entity_poly.entity_id
_entity_poly.type
_entity_poly.pdbx_seq_one_letter_code
_entity_poly.pdbx_strand_id
1 'polypeptide(L)'
;MSTLKACQKLPQAEREVWEGGYIRLSNWVTEKKRQPFRPVMALWFDLQSGMIIGHELGQEQPEPDMFLKQLLRAMARPQMGTPRRPTHLCMKDPALAEHVRAPLASLGITVEVIDRFIALDKIVEMLAQSMRAEGGQEQFPALLKVPGVTHEYAEHFFHMAAEFYRQAPWKHIDDRVPIQIECPHFFRDLLYFVVMGNAGLEYGLGLFPTAEDIDLLYRVGIPKGEDVPPVRTASLLFSEPIFIAFEDLDAIEQNGWEIAHPTAYPHIFKLSPHRKPPLRPPSFALVQALEAAMLALPAFIAKNKTKIKNEKPCSGQAAAKTFHGDWPLRIMID
;
A
#
# COMPACT_ATOMS: atom_id res chain seq x y z
N MET A 1 -25.63 18.90 22.42
CA MET A 1 -24.31 18.24 22.55
C MET A 1 -24.34 17.40 23.81
N SER A 2 -23.94 16.12 23.71
CA SER A 2 -23.79 15.27 24.89
C SER A 2 -22.55 15.71 25.65
N THR A 3 -22.70 16.04 26.90
CA THR A 3 -21.63 16.46 27.80
C THR A 3 -21.25 15.31 28.73
N LEU A 4 -20.05 15.33 29.30
CA LEU A 4 -19.65 14.39 30.36
C LEU A 4 -20.71 14.32 31.48
N LYS A 5 -21.23 15.47 31.95
CA LYS A 5 -22.28 15.53 32.96
C LYS A 5 -23.59 14.82 32.55
N ALA A 6 -23.96 14.90 31.30
CA ALA A 6 -25.13 14.19 30.78
C ALA A 6 -24.90 12.67 30.73
N CYS A 7 -23.72 12.25 30.28
CA CYS A 7 -23.35 10.83 30.24
C CYS A 7 -23.20 10.22 31.65
N GLN A 8 -22.82 10.99 32.64
CA GLN A 8 -22.70 10.52 34.01
C GLN A 8 -24.04 9.99 34.59
N LYS A 9 -25.16 10.50 34.09
CA LYS A 9 -26.52 10.08 34.48
C LYS A 9 -27.02 8.83 33.73
N LEU A 10 -26.30 8.37 32.72
CA LEU A 10 -26.69 7.19 31.98
C LEU A 10 -26.48 5.92 32.82
N PRO A 11 -27.33 4.90 32.66
CA PRO A 11 -27.09 3.60 33.26
C PRO A 11 -25.75 3.04 32.82
N GLN A 12 -25.03 2.41 33.72
CA GLN A 12 -23.82 1.64 33.42
C GLN A 12 -24.19 0.17 33.49
N ALA A 13 -24.02 -0.52 32.36
CA ALA A 13 -24.27 -1.94 32.29
C ALA A 13 -23.12 -2.70 32.97
N GLU A 14 -23.45 -3.69 33.78
CA GLU A 14 -22.45 -4.54 34.42
C GLU A 14 -21.63 -5.32 33.37
N ARG A 15 -20.30 -5.19 33.46
CA ARG A 15 -19.32 -5.91 32.61
C ARG A 15 -19.42 -5.65 31.11
N GLU A 16 -20.09 -4.57 30.68
CA GLU A 16 -20.13 -4.22 29.25
C GLU A 16 -18.80 -3.68 28.78
N VAL A 17 -18.25 -4.29 27.73
CA VAL A 17 -16.97 -3.94 27.11
C VAL A 17 -17.22 -3.49 25.69
N TRP A 18 -16.79 -2.27 25.37
CA TRP A 18 -16.79 -1.77 24.01
C TRP A 18 -15.38 -1.81 23.40
N GLU A 19 -15.31 -2.13 22.14
CA GLU A 19 -14.15 -1.84 21.29
C GLU A 19 -14.42 -0.55 20.53
N GLY A 20 -13.42 0.31 20.40
CA GLY A 20 -13.63 1.56 19.70
C GLY A 20 -12.33 2.24 19.25
N GLY A 21 -12.42 2.98 18.16
CA GLY A 21 -11.28 3.69 17.59
C GLY A 21 -11.57 4.29 16.24
N TYR A 22 -10.55 4.88 15.66
CA TYR A 22 -10.55 5.29 14.27
C TYR A 22 -10.10 4.14 13.38
N ILE A 23 -10.80 3.96 12.27
CA ILE A 23 -10.53 2.93 11.27
C ILE A 23 -10.48 3.60 9.92
N ARG A 24 -9.36 3.47 9.21
CA ARG A 24 -9.27 3.90 7.83
C ARG A 24 -9.88 2.82 6.93
N LEU A 25 -10.86 3.19 6.14
CA LEU A 25 -11.57 2.23 5.29
C LEU A 25 -10.73 1.85 4.06
N SER A 26 -10.89 0.61 3.62
CA SER A 26 -10.24 0.07 2.42
C SER A 26 -11.06 0.35 1.16
N ASN A 27 -11.39 1.63 0.94
CA ASN A 27 -12.04 2.11 -0.27
C ASN A 27 -11.64 3.56 -0.54
N TRP A 28 -11.71 3.94 -1.80
CA TRP A 28 -11.50 5.31 -2.22
C TRP A 28 -12.83 6.01 -2.46
N VAL A 29 -12.93 7.24 -1.98
CA VAL A 29 -14.05 8.14 -2.32
C VAL A 29 -13.52 9.15 -3.33
N THR A 30 -14.17 9.21 -4.50
CA THR A 30 -13.84 10.13 -5.58
C THR A 30 -14.96 11.15 -5.70
N GLU A 31 -14.68 12.41 -5.42
CA GLU A 31 -15.60 13.52 -5.60
C GLU A 31 -15.16 14.39 -6.78
N LYS A 32 -16.15 14.98 -7.50
CA LYS A 32 -15.83 15.92 -8.58
C LYS A 32 -14.98 17.09 -8.04
N LYS A 33 -13.85 17.36 -8.70
CA LYS A 33 -12.92 18.47 -8.37
C LYS A 33 -12.14 18.32 -7.05
N ARG A 34 -12.10 17.14 -6.43
CA ARG A 34 -11.27 16.86 -5.27
C ARG A 34 -10.35 15.68 -5.55
N GLN A 35 -9.23 15.64 -4.85
CA GLN A 35 -8.37 14.44 -4.88
C GLN A 35 -9.10 13.27 -4.21
N PRO A 36 -8.96 12.06 -4.73
CA PRO A 36 -9.46 10.86 -4.06
C PRO A 36 -8.92 10.76 -2.63
N PHE A 37 -9.77 10.36 -1.70
CA PHE A 37 -9.36 10.16 -0.31
C PHE A 37 -9.91 8.85 0.24
N ARG A 38 -9.25 8.33 1.26
CA ARG A 38 -9.71 7.16 2.03
C ARG A 38 -10.45 7.66 3.27
N PRO A 39 -11.74 7.32 3.41
CA PRO A 39 -12.51 7.76 4.58
C PRO A 39 -11.96 7.13 5.87
N VAL A 40 -12.06 7.90 6.95
CA VAL A 40 -11.82 7.43 8.31
C VAL A 40 -13.16 7.30 9.01
N MET A 41 -13.38 6.16 9.65
CA MET A 41 -14.58 5.89 10.44
C MET A 41 -14.24 5.78 11.92
N ALA A 42 -14.86 6.62 12.75
CA ALA A 42 -14.93 6.36 14.17
C ALA A 42 -16.01 5.29 14.41
N LEU A 43 -15.70 4.24 15.13
CA LEU A 43 -16.60 3.10 15.33
C LEU A 43 -16.52 2.60 16.77
N TRP A 44 -17.69 2.30 17.34
CA TRP A 44 -17.82 1.70 18.69
C TRP A 44 -18.70 0.46 18.59
N PHE A 45 -18.18 -0.63 19.11
CA PHE A 45 -18.80 -1.95 19.05
C PHE A 45 -18.89 -2.55 20.45
N ASP A 46 -20.06 -3.06 20.81
CA ASP A 46 -20.28 -3.76 22.06
C ASP A 46 -20.02 -5.26 21.89
N LEU A 47 -19.02 -5.77 22.61
CA LEU A 47 -18.61 -7.18 22.54
C LEU A 47 -19.67 -8.16 23.06
N GLN A 48 -20.53 -7.73 23.96
CA GLN A 48 -21.56 -8.61 24.55
C GLN A 48 -22.78 -8.77 23.65
N SER A 49 -23.31 -7.64 23.16
CA SER A 49 -24.48 -7.68 22.29
C SER A 49 -24.14 -7.97 20.81
N GLY A 50 -22.87 -7.82 20.43
CA GLY A 50 -22.47 -7.94 19.03
C GLY A 50 -22.98 -6.78 18.16
N MET A 51 -23.27 -5.63 18.74
CA MET A 51 -23.89 -4.49 18.05
C MET A 51 -22.94 -3.33 17.87
N ILE A 52 -23.07 -2.66 16.70
CA ILE A 52 -22.45 -1.34 16.49
C ILE A 52 -23.26 -0.31 17.28
N ILE A 53 -22.62 0.32 18.25
CA ILE A 53 -23.23 1.32 19.10
C ILE A 53 -23.30 2.67 18.40
N GLY A 54 -22.29 2.98 17.61
CA GLY A 54 -22.25 4.20 16.80
C GLY A 54 -21.09 4.20 15.83
N HIS A 55 -21.24 4.95 14.76
CA HIS A 55 -20.13 5.25 13.85
C HIS A 55 -20.28 6.67 13.31
N GLU A 56 -19.17 7.27 12.94
CA GLU A 56 -19.13 8.55 12.22
C GLU A 56 -18.03 8.49 11.15
N LEU A 57 -18.35 8.96 9.95
CA LEU A 57 -17.44 9.00 8.81
C LEU A 57 -16.86 10.39 8.64
N GLY A 58 -15.56 10.46 8.33
CA GLY A 58 -14.84 11.68 8.01
C GLY A 58 -13.85 11.47 6.87
N GLN A 59 -13.33 12.56 6.30
CA GLN A 59 -12.26 12.50 5.30
C GLN A 59 -10.91 12.24 5.94
N GLU A 60 -10.68 12.81 7.10
CA GLU A 60 -9.44 12.73 7.87
C GLU A 60 -9.75 12.27 9.30
N GLN A 61 -8.73 11.77 9.97
CA GLN A 61 -8.84 11.45 11.39
C GLN A 61 -9.03 12.75 12.18
N PRO A 62 -10.15 12.90 12.89
CA PRO A 62 -10.40 14.10 13.68
C PRO A 62 -9.45 14.20 14.87
N GLU A 63 -9.34 15.42 15.43
CA GLU A 63 -8.63 15.66 16.68
C GLU A 63 -9.18 14.82 17.85
N PRO A 64 -8.35 14.42 18.82
CA PRO A 64 -8.75 13.56 19.94
C PRO A 64 -9.98 14.05 20.73
N ASP A 65 -10.15 15.36 20.88
CA ASP A 65 -11.34 15.96 21.49
C ASP A 65 -12.63 15.66 20.72
N MET A 66 -12.53 15.54 19.40
CA MET A 66 -13.68 15.18 18.57
C MET A 66 -14.07 13.72 18.78
N PHE A 67 -13.08 12.82 18.90
CA PHE A 67 -13.35 11.42 19.23
C PHE A 67 -14.12 11.28 20.55
N LEU A 68 -13.67 11.99 21.61
CA LEU A 68 -14.38 12.00 22.88
C LEU A 68 -15.82 12.50 22.73
N LYS A 69 -16.04 13.59 22.00
CA LYS A 69 -17.39 14.11 21.73
C LYS A 69 -18.27 13.11 20.99
N GLN A 70 -17.74 12.44 19.99
CA GLN A 70 -18.42 11.42 19.22
C GLN A 70 -18.78 10.20 20.09
N LEU A 71 -17.84 9.72 20.92
CA LEU A 71 -18.07 8.64 21.88
C LEU A 71 -19.18 8.99 22.90
N LEU A 72 -19.12 10.18 23.50
CA LEU A 72 -20.17 10.66 24.41
C LEU A 72 -21.54 10.75 23.72
N ARG A 73 -21.54 11.10 22.43
CA ARG A 73 -22.77 11.10 21.64
C ARG A 73 -23.28 9.68 21.38
N ALA A 74 -22.40 8.72 21.08
CA ALA A 74 -22.78 7.32 20.90
C ALA A 74 -23.36 6.72 22.19
N MET A 75 -22.81 7.05 23.37
CA MET A 75 -23.39 6.65 24.66
C MET A 75 -24.80 7.22 24.87
N ALA A 76 -24.99 8.51 24.58
CA ALA A 76 -26.27 9.20 24.83
C ALA A 76 -27.33 8.94 23.76
N ARG A 77 -26.92 8.61 22.55
CA ARG A 77 -27.81 8.36 21.40
C ARG A 77 -27.21 7.23 20.55
N PRO A 78 -27.22 6.01 21.06
CA PRO A 78 -26.70 4.87 20.32
C PRO A 78 -27.55 4.63 19.08
N GLN A 79 -26.94 4.12 18.01
CA GLN A 79 -27.65 3.70 16.82
C GLN A 79 -28.46 2.42 17.06
N MET A 80 -27.95 1.57 17.96
CA MET A 80 -28.66 0.37 18.40
C MET A 80 -28.66 0.26 19.92
N GLY A 81 -29.79 -0.18 20.46
CA GLY A 81 -29.99 -0.31 21.91
C GLY A 81 -30.44 1.00 22.60
N THR A 82 -30.32 1.04 23.90
CA THR A 82 -30.73 2.18 24.74
C THR A 82 -29.51 3.01 25.18
N PRO A 83 -29.69 4.29 25.50
CA PRO A 83 -28.63 5.13 26.07
C PRO A 83 -27.99 4.48 27.29
N ARG A 84 -26.65 4.30 27.26
CA ARG A 84 -25.90 3.65 28.31
C ARG A 84 -24.41 3.95 28.20
N ARG A 85 -23.65 3.58 29.20
CA ARG A 85 -22.20 3.67 29.22
C ARG A 85 -21.57 2.30 29.54
N PRO A 86 -20.47 1.92 28.90
CA PRO A 86 -19.77 0.68 29.18
C PRO A 86 -19.01 0.75 30.51
N THR A 87 -18.52 -0.37 31.00
CA THR A 87 -17.53 -0.42 32.09
C THR A 87 -16.10 -0.33 31.55
N HIS A 88 -15.86 -0.84 30.33
CA HIS A 88 -14.54 -0.85 29.70
C HIS A 88 -14.62 -0.39 28.24
N LEU A 89 -13.59 0.35 27.83
CA LEU A 89 -13.33 0.71 26.43
C LEU A 89 -11.95 0.22 26.02
N CYS A 90 -11.90 -0.70 25.07
CA CYS A 90 -10.68 -1.23 24.46
C CYS A 90 -10.33 -0.42 23.22
N MET A 91 -9.10 0.03 23.09
CA MET A 91 -8.59 0.86 22.01
C MET A 91 -7.23 0.36 21.54
N LYS A 92 -6.89 0.57 20.26
CA LYS A 92 -5.56 0.22 19.71
C LYS A 92 -4.57 1.39 19.78
N ASP A 93 -5.05 2.63 19.69
CA ASP A 93 -4.22 3.82 19.67
C ASP A 93 -3.88 4.27 21.09
N PRO A 94 -2.59 4.14 21.55
CA PRO A 94 -2.20 4.50 22.90
C PRO A 94 -2.33 6.00 23.18
N ALA A 95 -2.06 6.86 22.18
CA ALA A 95 -2.12 8.31 22.35
C ALA A 95 -3.56 8.78 22.51
N LEU A 96 -4.47 8.25 21.69
CA LEU A 96 -5.90 8.52 21.78
C LEU A 96 -6.48 7.97 23.10
N ALA A 97 -6.07 6.76 23.50
CA ALA A 97 -6.49 6.15 24.76
C ALA A 97 -6.08 6.99 25.96
N GLU A 98 -4.84 7.51 25.98
CA GLU A 98 -4.37 8.37 27.06
C GLU A 98 -5.15 9.70 27.12
N HIS A 99 -5.44 10.28 25.96
CA HIS A 99 -6.23 11.52 25.89
C HIS A 99 -7.64 11.37 26.49
N VAL A 100 -8.31 10.24 26.24
CA VAL A 100 -9.69 10.02 26.72
C VAL A 100 -9.76 9.38 28.11
N ARG A 101 -8.66 8.87 28.65
CA ARG A 101 -8.59 8.12 29.91
C ARG A 101 -9.18 8.89 31.08
N ALA A 102 -8.69 10.12 31.36
CA ALA A 102 -9.14 10.93 32.52
C ALA A 102 -10.62 11.34 32.38
N PRO A 103 -11.11 11.86 31.25
CA PRO A 103 -12.53 12.12 31.06
C PRO A 103 -13.41 10.88 31.26
N LEU A 104 -13.03 9.72 30.74
CA LEU A 104 -13.82 8.50 30.83
C LEU A 104 -13.77 7.87 32.23
N ALA A 105 -12.66 7.99 32.95
CA ALA A 105 -12.57 7.58 34.34
C ALA A 105 -13.59 8.34 35.25
N SER A 106 -13.87 9.61 34.95
CA SER A 106 -14.91 10.37 35.65
C SER A 106 -16.34 9.83 35.44
N LEU A 107 -16.52 9.01 34.39
CA LEU A 107 -17.76 8.30 34.09
C LEU A 107 -17.75 6.84 34.60
N GLY A 108 -16.71 6.43 35.32
CA GLY A 108 -16.54 5.05 35.78
C GLY A 108 -16.18 4.06 34.65
N ILE A 109 -15.57 4.55 33.55
CA ILE A 109 -15.17 3.73 32.40
C ILE A 109 -13.64 3.54 32.44
N THR A 110 -13.20 2.29 32.43
CA THR A 110 -11.79 1.93 32.31
C THR A 110 -11.38 1.90 30.86
N VAL A 111 -10.27 2.55 30.48
CA VAL A 111 -9.70 2.53 29.14
C VAL A 111 -8.51 1.60 29.11
N GLU A 112 -8.55 0.62 28.23
CA GLU A 112 -7.52 -0.40 28.02
C GLU A 112 -6.94 -0.28 26.62
N VAL A 113 -5.60 -0.33 26.51
CA VAL A 113 -4.90 -0.40 25.22
C VAL A 113 -4.65 -1.86 24.87
N ILE A 114 -5.08 -2.26 23.71
CA ILE A 114 -4.95 -3.63 23.21
C ILE A 114 -4.26 -3.64 21.84
N ASP A 115 -3.50 -4.69 21.56
CA ASP A 115 -2.80 -4.82 20.27
C ASP A 115 -3.77 -5.19 19.13
N ARG A 116 -4.86 -5.86 19.48
CA ARG A 116 -5.78 -6.45 18.50
C ARG A 116 -7.22 -6.40 18.98
N PHE A 117 -8.14 -5.93 18.14
CA PHE A 117 -9.56 -6.03 18.42
C PHE A 117 -10.08 -7.48 18.31
N ILE A 118 -10.99 -7.87 19.18
CA ILE A 118 -11.60 -9.20 19.17
C ILE A 118 -12.63 -9.33 18.06
N ALA A 119 -13.46 -8.30 17.89
CA ALA A 119 -14.59 -8.31 16.94
C ALA A 119 -14.44 -7.24 15.87
N LEU A 120 -13.97 -6.06 16.20
CA LEU A 120 -13.98 -4.90 15.32
C LEU A 120 -13.09 -5.11 14.09
N ASP A 121 -11.95 -5.78 14.21
CA ASP A 121 -11.07 -6.12 13.07
C ASP A 121 -11.80 -7.01 12.04
N LYS A 122 -12.62 -7.98 12.51
CA LYS A 122 -13.41 -8.86 11.64
C LYS A 122 -14.52 -8.09 10.92
N ILE A 123 -15.18 -7.16 11.60
CA ILE A 123 -16.23 -6.32 11.02
C ILE A 123 -15.65 -5.45 9.92
N VAL A 124 -14.49 -4.84 10.15
CA VAL A 124 -13.79 -4.04 9.16
C VAL A 124 -13.42 -4.86 7.95
N GLU A 125 -12.90 -6.07 8.16
CA GLU A 125 -12.57 -6.98 7.06
C GLU A 125 -13.82 -7.37 6.25
N MET A 126 -14.93 -7.69 6.90
CA MET A 126 -16.21 -7.99 6.23
C MET A 126 -16.73 -6.78 5.43
N LEU A 127 -16.67 -5.57 6.00
CA LEU A 127 -17.02 -4.33 5.30
C LEU A 127 -16.15 -4.14 4.06
N ALA A 128 -14.84 -4.30 4.18
CA ALA A 128 -13.91 -4.18 3.07
C ALA A 128 -14.21 -5.21 1.96
N GLN A 129 -14.54 -6.46 2.32
CA GLN A 129 -14.91 -7.49 1.36
C GLN A 129 -16.23 -7.16 0.64
N SER A 130 -17.24 -6.69 1.37
CA SER A 130 -18.52 -6.27 0.78
C SER A 130 -18.35 -5.12 -0.20
N MET A 131 -17.57 -4.10 0.17
CA MET A 131 -17.30 -2.94 -0.69
C MET A 131 -16.53 -3.32 -1.97
N ARG A 132 -15.65 -4.31 -1.89
CA ARG A 132 -14.94 -4.87 -3.07
C ARG A 132 -15.91 -5.61 -4.00
N ALA A 133 -16.85 -6.35 -3.44
CA ALA A 133 -17.83 -7.12 -4.22
C ALA A 133 -18.83 -6.23 -4.99
N GLU A 134 -19.11 -5.01 -4.50
CA GLU A 134 -20.02 -4.05 -5.11
C GLU A 134 -19.40 -3.18 -6.23
N GLY A 135 -18.22 -3.54 -6.75
CA GLY A 135 -17.56 -2.85 -7.87
C GLY A 135 -16.40 -1.97 -7.45
N GLY A 136 -15.72 -2.32 -6.36
CA GLY A 136 -14.47 -1.70 -5.96
C GLY A 136 -13.39 -1.84 -7.04
N GLN A 137 -12.55 -0.82 -7.20
CA GLN A 137 -11.40 -0.85 -8.11
C GLN A 137 -10.58 -2.12 -7.90
N GLU A 138 -10.20 -2.80 -9.00
CA GLU A 138 -9.22 -3.87 -8.95
C GLU A 138 -7.94 -3.34 -8.32
N GLN A 139 -7.61 -3.85 -7.15
CA GLN A 139 -6.40 -3.45 -6.46
C GLN A 139 -5.22 -4.19 -7.04
N PHE A 140 -4.12 -3.47 -7.22
CA PHE A 140 -2.84 -4.09 -7.47
C PHE A 140 -2.44 -4.98 -6.28
N PRO A 141 -1.65 -6.05 -6.54
CA PRO A 141 -1.18 -6.90 -5.46
C PRO A 141 -0.32 -6.13 -4.45
N ALA A 142 -0.54 -6.38 -3.17
CA ALA A 142 0.32 -5.81 -2.13
C ALA A 142 1.70 -6.47 -2.13
N LEU A 143 2.76 -5.66 -1.95
CA LEU A 143 4.12 -6.15 -1.75
C LEU A 143 4.21 -7.00 -0.48
N LEU A 144 3.57 -6.56 0.60
CA LEU A 144 3.52 -7.28 1.88
C LEU A 144 2.80 -8.64 1.82
N LYS A 145 2.02 -8.91 0.75
CA LYS A 145 1.40 -10.23 0.51
C LYS A 145 2.30 -11.20 -0.25
N VAL A 146 3.46 -10.76 -0.70
CA VAL A 146 4.42 -11.63 -1.38
C VAL A 146 5.11 -12.53 -0.34
N PRO A 147 5.00 -13.87 -0.45
CA PRO A 147 5.66 -14.76 0.49
C PRO A 147 7.18 -14.53 0.52
N GLY A 148 7.73 -14.30 1.71
CA GLY A 148 9.14 -13.99 1.92
C GLY A 148 9.45 -12.50 2.08
N VAL A 149 8.52 -11.61 1.79
CA VAL A 149 8.66 -10.18 2.10
C VAL A 149 8.33 -9.95 3.57
N THR A 150 9.28 -9.39 4.32
CA THR A 150 9.09 -8.91 5.68
C THR A 150 8.86 -7.38 5.67
N HIS A 151 8.45 -6.81 6.80
CA HIS A 151 8.31 -5.35 6.93
C HIS A 151 9.64 -4.63 6.70
N GLU A 152 10.74 -5.16 7.24
CA GLU A 152 12.08 -4.59 7.07
C GLU A 152 12.55 -4.65 5.61
N TYR A 153 12.25 -5.75 4.91
CA TYR A 153 12.54 -5.86 3.50
C TYR A 153 11.69 -4.88 2.67
N ALA A 154 10.41 -4.73 3.00
CA ALA A 154 9.53 -3.78 2.32
C ALA A 154 10.01 -2.34 2.52
N GLU A 155 10.37 -1.94 3.74
CA GLU A 155 10.96 -0.63 4.04
C GLU A 155 12.19 -0.36 3.17
N HIS A 156 13.14 -1.31 3.15
CA HIS A 156 14.33 -1.23 2.28
C HIS A 156 13.94 -1.09 0.81
N PHE A 157 12.98 -1.88 0.34
CA PHE A 157 12.51 -1.84 -1.05
C PHE A 157 11.91 -0.48 -1.41
N PHE A 158 11.07 0.09 -0.54
CA PHE A 158 10.49 1.43 -0.74
C PHE A 158 11.56 2.51 -0.79
N HIS A 159 12.56 2.43 0.10
CA HIS A 159 13.70 3.35 0.08
C HIS A 159 14.48 3.24 -1.25
N MET A 160 14.82 2.03 -1.71
CA MET A 160 15.52 1.82 -2.97
C MET A 160 14.71 2.29 -4.18
N ALA A 161 13.41 2.08 -4.17
CA ALA A 161 12.52 2.56 -5.22
C ALA A 161 12.46 4.10 -5.25
N ALA A 162 12.44 4.76 -4.09
CA ALA A 162 12.47 6.21 -4.00
C ALA A 162 13.79 6.78 -4.55
N GLU A 163 14.93 6.17 -4.24
CA GLU A 163 16.23 6.54 -4.79
C GLU A 163 16.30 6.35 -6.30
N PHE A 164 15.81 5.22 -6.82
CA PHE A 164 15.73 4.95 -8.25
C PHE A 164 14.90 6.01 -8.98
N TYR A 165 13.74 6.37 -8.42
CA TYR A 165 12.89 7.41 -8.99
C TYR A 165 13.59 8.77 -9.06
N ARG A 166 14.30 9.18 -8.00
CA ARG A 166 15.05 10.45 -7.96
C ARG A 166 16.21 10.48 -8.94
N GLN A 167 16.88 9.36 -9.15
CA GLN A 167 17.97 9.23 -10.12
C GLN A 167 17.46 9.33 -11.56
N ALA A 168 16.19 9.04 -11.78
CA ALA A 168 15.46 9.21 -13.04
C ALA A 168 16.23 8.66 -14.26
N PRO A 169 16.63 7.38 -14.27
CA PRO A 169 17.44 6.81 -15.36
C PRO A 169 16.77 6.86 -16.72
N TRP A 170 15.45 6.92 -16.78
CA TRP A 170 14.66 7.10 -18.01
C TRP A 170 14.96 8.39 -18.79
N LYS A 171 15.61 9.38 -18.19
CA LYS A 171 16.05 10.58 -18.90
C LYS A 171 17.21 10.30 -19.87
N HIS A 172 17.84 9.14 -19.77
CA HIS A 172 19.07 8.80 -20.49
C HIS A 172 18.99 7.54 -21.35
N ILE A 173 17.83 6.88 -21.37
CA ILE A 173 17.57 5.68 -22.15
C ILE A 173 16.11 5.68 -22.64
N ASP A 174 15.90 5.18 -23.87
CA ASP A 174 14.55 5.02 -24.42
C ASP A 174 13.87 3.76 -23.87
N ASP A 175 12.56 3.83 -23.65
CA ASP A 175 11.74 2.72 -23.12
C ASP A 175 11.74 1.48 -24.01
N ARG A 176 12.20 1.57 -25.26
CA ARG A 176 12.30 0.45 -26.21
C ARG A 176 13.65 -0.24 -26.19
N VAL A 177 14.62 0.26 -25.44
CA VAL A 177 15.96 -0.34 -25.38
C VAL A 177 15.97 -1.49 -24.36
N PRO A 178 16.10 -2.76 -24.83
CA PRO A 178 16.23 -3.89 -23.94
C PRO A 178 17.59 -3.87 -23.23
N ILE A 179 17.56 -4.04 -21.93
CA ILE A 179 18.76 -4.18 -21.10
C ILE A 179 18.81 -5.64 -20.63
N GLN A 180 19.88 -6.31 -20.97
CA GLN A 180 20.12 -7.69 -20.55
C GLN A 180 20.88 -7.69 -19.24
N ILE A 181 20.38 -8.47 -18.25
CA ILE A 181 21.05 -8.64 -16.95
C ILE A 181 21.25 -10.13 -16.69
N GLU A 182 22.51 -10.52 -16.52
CA GLU A 182 22.91 -11.82 -15.99
C GLU A 182 23.12 -11.69 -14.48
N CYS A 183 22.38 -12.47 -13.69
CA CYS A 183 22.57 -12.59 -12.25
C CYS A 183 22.48 -14.06 -11.83
N PRO A 184 23.62 -14.75 -11.62
CA PRO A 184 23.63 -16.18 -11.29
C PRO A 184 22.89 -16.53 -9.98
N HIS A 185 22.69 -15.56 -9.09
CA HIS A 185 21.99 -15.78 -7.82
C HIS A 185 20.47 -15.93 -7.97
N PHE A 186 19.87 -15.34 -9.01
CA PHE A 186 18.40 -15.36 -9.18
C PHE A 186 17.93 -16.35 -10.21
N PHE A 187 18.56 -16.32 -11.37
CA PHE A 187 18.08 -17.06 -12.52
C PHE A 187 19.28 -17.65 -13.27
N ARG A 188 19.11 -18.87 -13.74
CA ARG A 188 20.08 -19.48 -14.66
C ARG A 188 20.07 -18.82 -16.03
N ASP A 189 18.95 -18.15 -16.35
CA ASP A 189 18.69 -17.54 -17.65
C ASP A 189 18.89 -16.03 -17.58
N LEU A 190 19.18 -15.46 -18.72
CA LEU A 190 19.28 -14.03 -18.95
C LEU A 190 17.92 -13.37 -18.72
N LEU A 191 17.89 -12.22 -18.04
CA LEU A 191 16.70 -11.41 -17.86
C LEU A 191 16.77 -10.14 -18.69
N TYR A 192 15.63 -9.75 -19.23
CA TYR A 192 15.49 -8.54 -20.03
C TYR A 192 14.73 -7.47 -19.23
N PHE A 193 15.32 -6.29 -19.13
CA PHE A 193 14.72 -5.15 -18.45
C PHE A 193 14.47 -4.02 -19.44
N VAL A 194 13.44 -3.23 -19.15
CA VAL A 194 13.15 -1.97 -19.82
C VAL A 194 12.96 -0.90 -18.76
N VAL A 195 13.67 0.22 -18.91
CA VAL A 195 13.48 1.40 -18.06
C VAL A 195 12.41 2.26 -18.69
N MET A 196 11.25 2.35 -18.04
CA MET A 196 10.09 3.12 -18.53
C MET A 196 10.13 4.55 -17.99
N GLY A 197 9.67 5.52 -18.78
CA GLY A 197 9.51 6.90 -18.35
C GLY A 197 10.05 7.96 -19.31
N ASN A 198 10.75 7.57 -20.38
CA ASN A 198 11.24 8.52 -21.39
C ASN A 198 10.09 9.22 -22.12
N ALA A 199 9.00 8.49 -22.40
CA ALA A 199 7.79 9.04 -23.00
C ALA A 199 6.96 9.94 -22.04
N GLY A 200 7.25 9.95 -20.74
CA GLY A 200 6.56 10.77 -19.74
C GLY A 200 5.18 10.27 -19.33
N LEU A 201 4.81 9.03 -19.66
CA LEU A 201 3.50 8.46 -19.38
C LEU A 201 3.52 7.59 -18.11
N GLU A 202 4.44 6.65 -18.04
CA GLU A 202 4.59 5.72 -16.92
C GLU A 202 6.06 5.61 -16.55
N TYR A 203 6.37 5.62 -15.26
CA TYR A 203 7.74 5.54 -14.74
C TYR A 203 7.94 4.20 -14.04
N GLY A 204 9.08 3.55 -14.29
CA GLY A 204 9.37 2.29 -13.63
C GLY A 204 10.37 1.39 -14.33
N LEU A 205 10.25 0.08 -14.02
CA LEU A 205 11.01 -1.00 -14.62
C LEU A 205 10.06 -2.12 -15.07
N GLY A 206 10.21 -2.55 -16.32
CA GLY A 206 9.62 -3.80 -16.82
C GLY A 206 10.66 -4.90 -16.86
N LEU A 207 10.32 -6.09 -16.38
CA LEU A 207 11.11 -7.30 -16.47
C LEU A 207 10.40 -8.31 -17.35
N PHE A 208 11.08 -8.78 -18.38
CA PHE A 208 10.55 -9.68 -19.39
C PHE A 208 11.36 -10.98 -19.45
N PRO A 209 10.71 -12.13 -19.67
CA PRO A 209 11.41 -13.41 -19.85
C PRO A 209 12.28 -13.45 -21.09
N THR A 210 11.87 -12.79 -22.19
CA THR A 210 12.55 -12.79 -23.48
C THR A 210 12.52 -11.43 -24.16
N ALA A 211 13.42 -11.20 -25.12
CA ALA A 211 13.41 -9.98 -25.93
C ALA A 211 12.16 -9.93 -26.84
N GLU A 212 11.68 -11.08 -27.29
CA GLU A 212 10.47 -11.19 -28.11
C GLU A 212 9.21 -10.72 -27.39
N ASP A 213 9.13 -10.91 -26.06
CA ASP A 213 8.03 -10.37 -25.24
C ASP A 213 8.03 -8.83 -25.27
N ILE A 214 9.20 -8.20 -25.26
CA ILE A 214 9.35 -6.74 -25.38
C ILE A 214 8.88 -6.30 -26.78
N ASP A 215 9.39 -6.92 -27.82
CA ASP A 215 9.01 -6.60 -29.20
C ASP A 215 7.50 -6.79 -29.44
N LEU A 216 6.92 -7.82 -28.83
CA LEU A 216 5.49 -8.07 -28.92
C LEU A 216 4.69 -6.95 -28.27
N LEU A 217 5.10 -6.50 -27.06
CA LEU A 217 4.45 -5.40 -26.36
C LEU A 217 4.42 -4.12 -27.20
N TYR A 218 5.55 -3.75 -27.81
CA TYR A 218 5.64 -2.53 -28.62
C TYR A 218 4.94 -2.64 -29.97
N ARG A 219 4.85 -3.82 -30.57
CA ARG A 219 4.09 -4.05 -31.83
C ARG A 219 2.59 -4.01 -31.62
N VAL A 220 2.09 -4.62 -30.55
CA VAL A 220 0.65 -4.68 -30.25
C VAL A 220 0.15 -3.39 -29.59
N GLY A 221 1.05 -2.68 -28.92
CA GLY A 221 0.71 -1.53 -28.07
C GLY A 221 -0.02 -1.94 -26.79
N ILE A 222 -0.33 -0.98 -25.96
CA ILE A 222 -1.23 -1.20 -24.81
C ILE A 222 -2.66 -1.18 -25.36
N PRO A 223 -3.41 -2.29 -25.31
CA PRO A 223 -4.77 -2.34 -25.80
C PRO A 223 -5.64 -1.28 -25.11
N LYS A 224 -6.53 -0.64 -25.86
CA LYS A 224 -7.53 0.24 -25.28
C LYS A 224 -8.67 -0.61 -24.75
N GLY A 225 -8.94 -0.53 -23.45
CA GLY A 225 -10.03 -1.24 -22.81
C GLY A 225 -9.59 -2.37 -21.87
N GLU A 226 -10.43 -3.39 -21.71
CA GLU A 226 -10.18 -4.53 -20.79
C GLU A 226 -9.16 -5.56 -21.31
N ASP A 227 -8.65 -5.39 -22.52
CA ASP A 227 -7.70 -6.32 -23.10
C ASP A 227 -6.30 -6.13 -22.52
N VAL A 228 -5.82 -7.16 -21.88
CA VAL A 228 -4.46 -7.23 -21.33
C VAL A 228 -3.46 -7.58 -22.43
N PRO A 229 -2.30 -6.89 -22.50
CA PRO A 229 -1.27 -7.26 -23.47
C PRO A 229 -0.93 -8.76 -23.38
N PRO A 230 -0.76 -9.47 -24.51
CA PRO A 230 -0.51 -10.92 -24.51
C PRO A 230 0.92 -11.29 -24.09
N VAL A 231 1.58 -10.46 -23.30
CA VAL A 231 2.96 -10.63 -22.83
C VAL A 231 3.02 -10.97 -21.35
N ARG A 232 4.01 -11.76 -20.98
CA ARG A 232 4.34 -12.00 -19.56
C ARG A 232 5.39 -11.01 -19.11
N THR A 233 5.07 -10.25 -18.06
CA THR A 233 6.02 -9.31 -17.49
C THR A 233 5.84 -9.23 -15.96
N ALA A 234 6.89 -8.89 -15.26
CA ALA A 234 6.83 -8.36 -13.91
C ALA A 234 7.24 -6.89 -13.97
N SER A 235 6.46 -6.01 -13.40
CA SER A 235 6.71 -4.57 -13.48
C SER A 235 6.72 -3.95 -12.10
N LEU A 236 7.68 -3.04 -11.92
CA LEU A 236 7.63 -2.01 -10.89
C LEU A 236 7.16 -0.73 -11.57
N LEU A 237 6.05 -0.17 -11.13
CA LEU A 237 5.58 1.13 -11.59
C LEU A 237 5.50 2.12 -10.44
N PHE A 238 5.61 3.39 -10.76
CA PHE A 238 5.39 4.51 -9.84
C PHE A 238 4.06 5.18 -10.18
N SER A 239 3.12 5.13 -9.24
CA SER A 239 1.75 5.58 -9.48
C SER A 239 1.19 6.38 -8.32
N GLU A 240 0.04 7.02 -8.54
CA GLU A 240 -0.71 7.69 -7.49
C GLU A 240 -1.21 6.70 -6.42
N PRO A 241 -1.47 7.14 -5.19
CA PRO A 241 -1.90 6.28 -4.08
C PRO A 241 -3.14 5.43 -4.40
N ILE A 242 -4.01 5.90 -5.29
CA ILE A 242 -5.25 5.21 -5.68
C ILE A 242 -4.99 3.83 -6.32
N PHE A 243 -3.81 3.63 -6.90
CA PHE A 243 -3.40 2.38 -7.54
C PHE A 243 -2.64 1.44 -6.60
N ILE A 244 -2.37 1.86 -5.37
CA ILE A 244 -1.57 1.08 -4.42
C ILE A 244 -2.48 0.24 -3.53
N ALA A 245 -2.05 -0.97 -3.22
CA ALA A 245 -2.76 -1.84 -2.29
C ALA A 245 -2.89 -1.18 -0.91
N PHE A 246 -4.05 -1.31 -0.28
CA PHE A 246 -4.31 -0.67 1.00
C PHE A 246 -3.37 -1.14 2.10
N GLU A 247 -2.98 -2.41 2.08
CA GLU A 247 -2.04 -2.98 3.04
C GLU A 247 -0.67 -2.30 2.98
N ASP A 248 -0.18 -2.00 1.76
CA ASP A 248 1.08 -1.29 1.56
C ASP A 248 0.94 0.18 1.96
N LEU A 249 -0.18 0.85 1.60
CA LEU A 249 -0.44 2.24 2.02
C LEU A 249 -0.50 2.38 3.54
N ASP A 250 -1.17 1.46 4.23
CA ASP A 250 -1.28 1.47 5.68
C ASP A 250 0.09 1.26 6.34
N ALA A 251 0.91 0.36 5.80
CA ALA A 251 2.25 0.14 6.29
C ALA A 251 3.18 1.34 6.06
N ILE A 252 3.12 1.97 4.88
CA ILE A 252 3.86 3.21 4.58
C ILE A 252 3.51 4.30 5.61
N GLU A 253 2.23 4.52 5.87
CA GLU A 253 1.77 5.56 6.80
C GLU A 253 2.16 5.25 8.25
N GLN A 254 1.98 3.99 8.69
CA GLN A 254 2.26 3.57 10.07
C GLN A 254 3.74 3.59 10.40
N ASN A 255 4.60 3.22 9.45
CA ASN A 255 6.04 3.09 9.68
C ASN A 255 6.84 4.26 9.11
N GLY A 256 6.21 5.20 8.42
CA GLY A 256 6.89 6.34 7.81
C GLY A 256 7.83 5.94 6.68
N TRP A 257 7.51 4.88 5.91
CA TRP A 257 8.36 4.44 4.82
C TRP A 257 8.50 5.51 3.74
N GLU A 258 9.68 5.58 3.17
CA GLU A 258 10.03 6.60 2.20
C GLU A 258 9.34 6.40 0.86
N ILE A 259 8.75 7.47 0.31
CA ILE A 259 8.26 7.56 -1.05
C ILE A 259 8.93 8.72 -1.76
N ALA A 260 9.17 8.58 -3.06
CA ALA A 260 9.87 9.59 -3.84
C ALA A 260 9.07 10.90 -3.99
N HIS A 261 7.77 10.79 -4.17
CA HIS A 261 6.84 11.89 -4.37
C HIS A 261 5.41 11.45 -4.03
N PRO A 262 4.50 12.34 -3.57
CA PRO A 262 3.10 11.99 -3.26
C PRO A 262 2.29 11.34 -4.39
N THR A 263 2.77 11.41 -5.63
CA THR A 263 2.19 10.74 -6.81
C THR A 263 3.07 9.64 -7.37
N ALA A 264 4.11 9.21 -6.65
CA ALA A 264 5.08 8.22 -7.12
C ALA A 264 5.32 7.12 -6.07
N TYR A 265 4.27 6.40 -5.76
CA TYR A 265 4.33 5.21 -4.92
C TYR A 265 4.75 4.01 -5.75
N PRO A 266 5.78 3.26 -5.35
CA PRO A 266 6.17 2.05 -6.05
C PRO A 266 5.16 0.93 -5.79
N HIS A 267 4.76 0.25 -6.84
CA HIS A 267 4.00 -0.99 -6.73
C HIS A 267 4.49 -2.02 -7.74
N ILE A 268 4.42 -3.29 -7.35
CA ILE A 268 4.93 -4.39 -8.15
C ILE A 268 3.81 -5.37 -8.46
N PHE A 269 3.76 -5.79 -9.70
CA PHE A 269 2.85 -6.83 -10.14
C PHE A 269 3.47 -7.70 -11.23
N LYS A 270 2.90 -8.89 -11.37
CA LYS A 270 3.17 -9.79 -12.49
C LYS A 270 1.95 -9.84 -13.38
N LEU A 271 2.16 -9.58 -14.69
CA LEU A 271 1.14 -9.74 -15.70
C LEU A 271 1.16 -11.17 -16.24
N SER A 272 0.00 -11.80 -16.24
CA SER A 272 -0.19 -13.17 -16.77
C SER A 272 -1.46 -13.21 -17.61
N PRO A 273 -1.38 -12.88 -18.91
CA PRO A 273 -2.54 -12.61 -19.76
C PRO A 273 -3.53 -13.78 -19.90
N HIS A 274 -3.07 -15.02 -19.72
CA HIS A 274 -3.92 -16.21 -19.82
C HIS A 274 -4.54 -16.65 -18.49
N ARG A 275 -4.42 -15.83 -17.45
CA ARG A 275 -4.96 -16.13 -16.10
C ARG A 275 -5.95 -15.06 -15.65
N LYS A 276 -6.92 -15.47 -14.84
CA LYS A 276 -7.89 -14.55 -14.22
C LYS A 276 -7.67 -14.55 -12.68
N PRO A 277 -7.45 -13.40 -12.01
CA PRO A 277 -7.17 -12.10 -12.62
C PRO A 277 -5.81 -12.10 -13.35
N PRO A 278 -5.61 -11.22 -14.33
CA PRO A 278 -4.34 -11.16 -15.09
C PRO A 278 -3.20 -10.58 -14.25
N LEU A 279 -3.50 -9.64 -13.36
CA LEU A 279 -2.53 -9.04 -12.42
C LEU A 279 -2.40 -9.92 -11.18
N ARG A 280 -1.18 -10.24 -10.81
CA ARG A 280 -0.85 -11.13 -9.69
C ARG A 280 0.34 -10.61 -8.90
N PRO A 281 0.47 -11.00 -7.62
CA PRO A 281 1.71 -10.76 -6.90
C PRO A 281 2.87 -11.49 -7.60
N PRO A 282 4.05 -10.86 -7.72
CA PRO A 282 5.25 -11.52 -8.20
C PRO A 282 5.74 -12.58 -7.20
N SER A 283 6.68 -13.42 -7.61
CA SER A 283 7.44 -14.23 -6.66
C SER A 283 8.50 -13.36 -5.96
N PHE A 284 8.95 -13.76 -4.79
CA PHE A 284 9.99 -13.06 -4.07
C PHE A 284 11.28 -12.90 -4.92
N ALA A 285 11.66 -13.93 -5.66
CA ALA A 285 12.80 -13.86 -6.57
C ALA A 285 12.65 -12.76 -7.64
N LEU A 286 11.42 -12.50 -8.14
CA LEU A 286 11.18 -11.39 -9.08
C LEU A 286 11.28 -10.03 -8.39
N VAL A 287 10.83 -9.91 -7.14
CA VAL A 287 11.01 -8.68 -6.35
C VAL A 287 12.49 -8.38 -6.14
N GLN A 288 13.26 -9.39 -5.78
CA GLN A 288 14.71 -9.27 -5.61
C GLN A 288 15.44 -8.92 -6.92
N ALA A 289 14.98 -9.45 -8.07
CA ALA A 289 15.54 -9.09 -9.37
C ALA A 289 15.28 -7.62 -9.72
N LEU A 290 14.08 -7.11 -9.42
CA LEU A 290 13.75 -5.69 -9.58
C LEU A 290 14.58 -4.81 -8.64
N GLU A 291 14.78 -5.23 -7.38
CA GLU A 291 15.67 -4.56 -6.42
C GLU A 291 17.09 -4.44 -6.97
N ALA A 292 17.67 -5.55 -7.42
CA ALA A 292 19.03 -5.57 -7.97
C ALA A 292 19.17 -4.67 -9.20
N ALA A 293 18.14 -4.67 -10.08
CA ALA A 293 18.11 -3.80 -11.24
C ALA A 293 18.01 -2.31 -10.87
N MET A 294 17.17 -1.94 -9.91
CA MET A 294 17.07 -0.55 -9.40
C MET A 294 18.41 -0.04 -8.87
N LEU A 295 19.16 -0.90 -8.18
CA LEU A 295 20.46 -0.55 -7.60
C LEU A 295 21.56 -0.38 -8.66
N ALA A 296 21.54 -1.18 -9.72
CA ALA A 296 22.66 -1.25 -10.66
C ALA A 296 22.46 -0.40 -11.92
N LEU A 297 21.22 -0.30 -12.43
CA LEU A 297 20.93 0.33 -13.72
C LEU A 297 21.22 1.84 -13.77
N PRO A 298 20.89 2.66 -12.76
CA PRO A 298 21.13 4.09 -12.86
C PRO A 298 22.61 4.45 -13.09
N ALA A 299 23.51 3.83 -12.35
CA ALA A 299 24.94 4.05 -12.48
C ALA A 299 25.48 3.53 -13.83
N PHE A 300 25.02 2.36 -14.27
CA PHE A 300 25.38 1.79 -15.57
C PHE A 300 24.93 2.69 -16.73
N ILE A 301 23.68 3.13 -16.72
CA ILE A 301 23.11 4.02 -17.75
C ILE A 301 23.84 5.36 -17.78
N ALA A 302 24.06 5.99 -16.61
CA ALA A 302 24.78 7.26 -16.51
C ALA A 302 26.20 7.16 -17.10
N LYS A 303 26.93 6.08 -16.79
CA LYS A 303 28.29 5.82 -17.31
C LYS A 303 28.30 5.63 -18.82
N ASN A 304 27.25 5.01 -19.39
CA ASN A 304 27.18 4.64 -20.80
C ASN A 304 26.26 5.55 -21.65
N LYS A 305 25.75 6.65 -21.10
CA LYS A 305 24.75 7.53 -21.74
C LYS A 305 25.09 7.94 -23.18
N THR A 306 26.38 8.21 -23.47
CA THR A 306 26.82 8.60 -24.83
C THR A 306 26.74 7.43 -25.80
N LYS A 307 27.07 6.20 -25.37
CA LYS A 307 26.95 5.01 -26.22
C LYS A 307 25.47 4.70 -26.47
N ILE A 308 24.64 4.72 -25.43
CA ILE A 308 23.19 4.47 -25.49
C ILE A 308 22.55 5.48 -26.45
N LYS A 309 22.84 6.78 -26.30
CA LYS A 309 22.31 7.83 -27.20
C LYS A 309 22.69 7.63 -28.66
N ASN A 310 23.86 7.03 -28.93
CA ASN A 310 24.37 6.76 -30.29
C ASN A 310 24.06 5.34 -30.75
N GLU A 311 23.16 4.63 -30.07
CA GLU A 311 22.75 3.24 -30.38
C GLU A 311 23.96 2.29 -30.55
N LYS A 312 25.00 2.47 -29.67
CA LYS A 312 26.19 1.63 -29.68
C LYS A 312 26.14 0.61 -28.57
N PRO A 313 26.50 -0.64 -28.84
CA PRO A 313 26.57 -1.69 -27.83
C PRO A 313 27.43 -1.28 -26.63
N CYS A 314 26.97 -1.64 -25.43
CA CYS A 314 27.76 -1.44 -24.23
C CYS A 314 27.49 -2.54 -23.20
N SER A 315 28.53 -2.88 -22.45
CA SER A 315 28.46 -3.86 -21.38
C SER A 315 29.29 -3.45 -20.19
N GLY A 316 29.00 -4.02 -19.04
CA GLY A 316 29.78 -3.78 -17.81
C GLY A 316 29.39 -4.74 -16.70
N GLN A 317 30.26 -4.80 -15.70
CA GLN A 317 29.97 -5.48 -14.44
C GLN A 317 29.51 -4.44 -13.41
N ALA A 318 28.57 -4.83 -12.57
CA ALA A 318 28.07 -4.07 -11.44
C ALA A 318 27.91 -5.02 -10.24
N ALA A 319 27.87 -4.46 -9.04
CA ALA A 319 27.46 -5.18 -7.84
C ALA A 319 26.24 -4.47 -7.26
N ALA A 320 25.14 -5.20 -7.10
CA ALA A 320 23.95 -4.70 -6.42
C ALA A 320 24.07 -5.05 -4.93
N LYS A 321 24.14 -4.05 -4.07
CA LYS A 321 24.09 -4.21 -2.61
C LYS A 321 22.64 -4.36 -2.16
N THR A 322 22.12 -5.56 -2.32
CA THR A 322 20.73 -5.88 -1.97
C THR A 322 20.57 -6.10 -0.47
N PHE A 323 19.33 -6.16 0.00
CA PHE A 323 19.00 -6.50 1.39
C PHE A 323 19.60 -7.85 1.83
N HIS A 324 19.70 -8.81 0.92
CA HIS A 324 20.21 -10.16 1.20
C HIS A 324 21.68 -10.38 0.82
N GLY A 325 22.40 -9.32 0.47
CA GLY A 325 23.83 -9.38 0.20
C GLY A 325 24.24 -8.73 -1.13
N ASP A 326 25.53 -8.81 -1.41
CA ASP A 326 26.13 -8.23 -2.60
C ASP A 326 26.04 -9.23 -3.76
N TRP A 327 25.39 -8.82 -4.85
CA TRP A 327 25.20 -9.68 -6.02
C TRP A 327 25.93 -9.15 -7.24
N PRO A 328 26.83 -9.95 -7.81
CA PRO A 328 27.51 -9.57 -9.04
C PRO A 328 26.52 -9.66 -10.20
N LEU A 329 26.51 -8.62 -11.00
CA LEU A 329 25.68 -8.51 -12.21
C LEU A 329 26.54 -8.23 -13.41
N ARG A 330 26.17 -8.82 -14.57
CA ARG A 330 26.64 -8.39 -15.86
C ARG A 330 25.49 -7.75 -16.63
N ILE A 331 25.70 -6.51 -17.06
CA ILE A 331 24.69 -5.71 -17.75
C ILE A 331 25.13 -5.45 -19.17
N MET A 332 24.23 -5.63 -20.15
CA MET A 332 24.51 -5.50 -21.56
C MET A 332 23.36 -4.78 -22.27
N ILE A 333 23.69 -3.95 -23.23
CA ILE A 333 22.79 -3.32 -24.22
C ILE A 333 23.44 -3.57 -25.57
N ASP A 334 22.71 -4.23 -26.46
CA ASP A 334 23.16 -4.55 -27.81
C ASP A 334 22.93 -3.39 -28.79
#